data_dbb884b55706c77e204eebbe6bbe094d
#
_entry.id   dbb884b55706c77e204eebbe6bbe094d
#
_cell.length_a   1.000
_cell.length_b   1.000
_cell.length_c   1.000
_cell.angle_alpha   90.00
_cell.angle_beta   90.00
_cell.angle_gamma   90.00
#
_symmetry.space_group_name_H-M   'P 1'
#
loop_
_entity.id
_entity.type
_entity.pdbx_description
1 polymer ?
#
loop_
_entity_poly.entity_id
_entity_poly.type
_entity_poly.pdbx_seq_one_letter_code
_entity_poly.pdbx_strand_id
1 'polypeptide(L)'
;MKKIYFAAAIRGGRDDAELYKEVIDFMKKDNVVLTEHIGNPSLTNTGEKLIDVEIYERDINWLKESDVVIAECSTASLGVGYELAYAEKLNKPIHVFYKKDANLSAMISGNKYFELHSYANKEELFSIIESLF
;
A
#
# COMPACT_ATOMS: atom_id res chain seq x y z
N MET A 1 -18.22 -4.68 3.25
CA MET A 1 -17.08 -3.91 3.84
C MET A 1 -15.85 -4.80 3.93
N LYS A 2 -14.74 -4.37 3.38
CA LYS A 2 -13.46 -5.09 3.40
C LYS A 2 -12.51 -4.46 4.40
N LYS A 3 -11.60 -5.27 4.96
CA LYS A 3 -10.47 -4.80 5.74
C LYS A 3 -9.27 -4.70 4.80
N ILE A 4 -8.81 -3.50 4.54
CA ILE A 4 -7.76 -3.21 3.57
C ILE A 4 -6.44 -2.94 4.30
N TYR A 5 -5.38 -3.60 3.84
CA TYR A 5 -4.01 -3.24 4.21
C TYR A 5 -3.46 -2.39 3.07
N PHE A 6 -3.30 -1.11 3.31
CA PHE A 6 -2.70 -0.21 2.32
C PHE A 6 -1.22 -0.06 2.61
N ALA A 7 -0.38 -0.37 1.64
CA ALA A 7 1.08 -0.29 1.75
C ALA A 7 1.62 0.80 0.82
N ALA A 8 2.46 1.67 1.34
CA ALA A 8 3.12 2.71 0.57
C ALA A 8 4.42 3.12 1.27
N ALA A 9 5.32 3.80 0.55
CA ALA A 9 6.62 4.15 1.07
C ALA A 9 6.54 5.12 2.25
N ILE A 10 7.22 4.77 3.34
CA ILE A 10 7.40 5.63 4.51
C ILE A 10 8.87 6.00 4.61
N ARG A 11 9.72 5.04 4.99
CA ARG A 11 11.17 5.28 5.14
C ARG A 11 11.90 5.40 3.80
N GLY A 12 11.30 4.87 2.73
CA GLY A 12 11.83 4.99 1.37
C GLY A 12 11.57 6.34 0.73
N GLY A 13 10.68 7.16 1.32
CA GLY A 13 10.32 8.49 0.83
C GLY A 13 8.86 8.80 1.05
N ARG A 14 8.54 10.09 1.17
CA ARG A 14 7.17 10.58 1.43
C ARG A 14 6.67 11.55 0.37
N ASP A 15 7.20 11.45 -0.86
CA ASP A 15 6.87 12.40 -1.94
C ASP A 15 5.37 12.43 -2.26
N ASP A 16 4.68 11.30 -2.08
CA ASP A 16 3.26 11.18 -2.42
C ASP A 16 2.37 11.06 -1.18
N ALA A 17 2.79 11.64 -0.05
CA ALA A 17 2.02 11.54 1.21
C ALA A 17 0.59 12.05 1.08
N GLU A 18 0.39 13.15 0.34
CA GLU A 18 -0.97 13.68 0.12
C GLU A 18 -1.82 12.75 -0.72
N LEU A 19 -1.23 12.14 -1.74
CA LEU A 19 -1.92 11.16 -2.56
C LEU A 19 -2.35 9.96 -1.70
N TYR A 20 -1.47 9.47 -0.83
CA TYR A 20 -1.79 8.36 0.05
C TYR A 20 -2.99 8.69 0.94
N LYS A 21 -3.02 9.91 1.49
CA LYS A 21 -4.15 10.35 2.30
C LYS A 21 -5.44 10.34 1.51
N GLU A 22 -5.42 10.87 0.29
CA GLU A 22 -6.61 10.91 -0.57
C GLU A 22 -7.11 9.49 -0.91
N VAL A 23 -6.18 8.58 -1.21
CA VAL A 23 -6.52 7.18 -1.51
C VAL A 23 -7.15 6.51 -0.29
N ILE A 24 -6.55 6.70 0.88
CA ILE A 24 -7.08 6.14 2.13
C ILE A 24 -8.47 6.68 2.42
N ASP A 25 -8.65 8.01 2.33
CA ASP A 25 -9.96 8.63 2.57
C ASP A 25 -11.01 8.11 1.60
N PHE A 26 -10.63 7.89 0.35
CA PHE A 26 -11.52 7.33 -0.65
C PHE A 26 -11.97 5.90 -0.29
N MET A 27 -11.02 5.05 0.10
CA MET A 27 -11.31 3.67 0.46
C MET A 27 -12.12 3.57 1.76
N LYS A 28 -11.88 4.46 2.70
CA LYS A 28 -12.56 4.47 4.01
C LYS A 28 -14.05 4.77 3.91
N LYS A 29 -14.53 5.29 2.80
CA LYS A 29 -15.97 5.56 2.64
C LYS A 29 -16.81 4.30 2.81
N ASP A 30 -16.31 3.16 2.32
CA ASP A 30 -17.05 1.90 2.32
C ASP A 30 -16.28 0.75 2.95
N ASN A 31 -15.04 0.98 3.40
CA ASN A 31 -14.16 -0.07 3.89
C ASN A 31 -13.39 0.38 5.14
N VAL A 32 -12.75 -0.58 5.81
CA VAL A 32 -11.82 -0.29 6.90
C VAL A 32 -10.41 -0.34 6.35
N VAL A 33 -9.62 0.71 6.55
CA VAL A 33 -8.21 0.74 6.18
C VAL A 33 -7.40 0.58 7.45
N LEU A 34 -6.80 -0.60 7.65
CA LEU A 34 -6.08 -0.93 8.88
C LEU A 34 -4.84 -0.05 9.07
N THR A 35 -4.20 0.33 7.97
CA THR A 35 -2.96 1.11 7.96
C THR A 35 -3.21 2.59 7.66
N GLU A 36 -4.33 3.14 8.11
CA GLU A 36 -4.70 4.52 7.76
C GLU A 36 -3.68 5.58 8.18
N HIS A 37 -2.83 5.29 9.17
CA HIS A 37 -1.79 6.20 9.62
C HIS A 37 -0.77 6.56 8.52
N ILE A 38 -0.64 5.75 7.48
CA ILE A 38 0.28 5.99 6.36
C ILE A 38 -0.06 7.30 5.64
N GLY A 39 -1.35 7.68 5.65
CA GLY A 39 -1.80 8.94 5.07
C GLY A 39 -1.61 10.15 5.99
N ASN A 40 -1.06 9.98 7.20
CA ASN A 40 -0.87 11.08 8.14
C ASN A 40 0.23 12.03 7.62
N PRO A 41 -0.10 13.30 7.34
CA PRO A 41 0.89 14.24 6.79
C PRO A 41 2.03 14.58 7.76
N SER A 42 1.89 14.29 9.05
CA SER A 42 2.96 14.50 10.03
C SER A 42 3.96 13.35 10.07
N LEU A 43 3.69 12.23 9.38
CA LEU A 43 4.61 11.12 9.27
C LEU A 43 5.76 11.49 8.33
N THR A 44 7.00 11.30 8.77
CA THR A 44 8.19 11.73 8.03
C THR A 44 8.91 10.53 7.38
N ASN A 45 9.95 10.84 6.57
CA ASN A 45 10.80 9.81 5.95
C ASN A 45 11.48 8.90 6.95
N THR A 46 11.66 9.35 8.19
CA THR A 46 12.24 8.52 9.26
C THR A 46 11.24 7.53 9.82
N GLY A 47 9.95 7.67 9.45
CA GLY A 47 8.90 6.75 9.83
C GLY A 47 8.20 7.14 11.11
N GLU A 48 7.63 6.14 11.76
CA GLU A 48 6.83 6.29 12.97
C GLU A 48 7.71 6.40 14.21
N LYS A 49 7.12 6.92 15.29
CA LYS A 49 7.84 7.07 16.57
C LYS A 49 7.92 5.79 17.39
N LEU A 50 7.22 4.73 16.97
CA LEU A 50 7.28 3.44 17.65
C LEU A 50 8.63 2.76 17.39
N ILE A 51 9.04 1.87 18.29
CA ILE A 51 10.25 1.08 18.07
C ILE A 51 9.98 0.02 16.99
N ASP A 52 11.05 -0.42 16.34
CA ASP A 52 10.95 -1.28 15.16
C ASP A 52 10.18 -2.59 15.41
N VAL A 53 10.40 -3.24 16.55
CA VAL A 53 9.71 -4.50 16.82
C VAL A 53 8.19 -4.30 16.96
N GLU A 54 7.77 -3.17 17.51
CA GLU A 54 6.35 -2.87 17.65
C GLU A 54 5.70 -2.64 16.28
N ILE A 55 6.40 -1.90 15.40
CA ILE A 55 5.93 -1.67 14.04
C ILE A 55 5.79 -2.98 13.30
N TYR A 56 6.81 -3.84 13.36
CA TYR A 56 6.82 -5.13 12.68
C TYR A 56 5.66 -6.00 13.13
N GLU A 57 5.50 -6.18 14.43
CA GLU A 57 4.45 -7.04 14.97
C GLU A 57 3.05 -6.53 14.64
N ARG A 58 2.84 -5.21 14.76
CA ARG A 58 1.56 -4.60 14.42
C ARG A 58 1.22 -4.80 12.95
N ASP A 59 2.18 -4.51 12.06
CA ASP A 59 1.93 -4.58 10.62
C ASP A 59 1.71 -6.02 10.15
N ILE A 60 2.45 -6.97 10.69
CA ILE A 60 2.25 -8.39 10.37
C ILE A 60 0.85 -8.84 10.84
N ASN A 61 0.42 -8.43 12.02
CA ASN A 61 -0.91 -8.77 12.51
C ASN A 61 -2.00 -8.16 11.62
N TRP A 62 -1.83 -6.93 11.16
CA TRP A 62 -2.77 -6.31 10.22
C TRP A 62 -2.79 -7.02 8.87
N LEU A 63 -1.64 -7.47 8.37
CA LEU A 63 -1.60 -8.27 7.14
C LEU A 63 -2.43 -9.54 7.29
N LYS A 64 -2.28 -10.22 8.42
CA LYS A 64 -3.04 -11.44 8.70
C LYS A 64 -4.54 -11.17 8.79
N GLU A 65 -4.92 -10.04 9.35
CA GLU A 65 -6.32 -9.65 9.54
C GLU A 65 -6.97 -9.16 8.25
N SER A 66 -6.20 -8.64 7.30
CA SER A 66 -6.72 -8.00 6.11
C SER A 66 -7.43 -8.98 5.18
N ASP A 67 -8.39 -8.46 4.41
CA ASP A 67 -9.06 -9.19 3.35
C ASP A 67 -8.37 -8.99 2.01
N VAL A 68 -7.69 -7.86 1.83
CA VAL A 68 -7.04 -7.49 0.58
C VAL A 68 -5.89 -6.52 0.87
N VAL A 69 -4.84 -6.61 0.05
CA VAL A 69 -3.69 -5.68 0.12
C VAL A 69 -3.71 -4.79 -1.10
N ILE A 70 -3.65 -3.50 -0.87
CA ILE A 70 -3.52 -2.47 -1.91
C ILE A 70 -2.17 -1.79 -1.67
N ALA A 71 -1.27 -1.85 -2.64
CA ALA A 71 0.05 -1.24 -2.51
C ALA A 71 0.28 -0.20 -3.60
N GLU A 72 0.85 0.94 -3.22
CA GLU A 72 1.31 1.95 -4.18
C GLU A 72 2.84 1.90 -4.21
N CYS A 73 3.40 1.46 -5.33
CA CYS A 73 4.81 1.11 -5.47
C CYS A 73 5.60 2.04 -6.39
N SER A 74 5.12 3.25 -6.65
CA SER A 74 5.86 4.20 -7.50
C SER A 74 7.20 4.59 -6.90
N THR A 75 7.29 4.68 -5.56
CA THR A 75 8.53 4.92 -4.85
C THR A 75 9.03 3.62 -4.24
N ALA A 76 10.30 3.30 -4.47
CA ALA A 76 10.89 2.07 -3.94
C ALA A 76 10.88 2.07 -2.41
N SER A 77 10.54 0.93 -1.83
CA SER A 77 10.50 0.74 -0.38
C SER A 77 10.79 -0.72 -0.03
N LEU A 78 11.83 -0.94 0.76
CA LEU A 78 12.15 -2.28 1.25
C LEU A 78 11.00 -2.85 2.07
N GLY A 79 10.39 -2.03 2.93
CA GLY A 79 9.29 -2.46 3.78
C GLY A 79 8.08 -2.92 2.98
N VAL A 80 7.70 -2.15 1.97
CA VAL A 80 6.58 -2.53 1.10
C VAL A 80 6.86 -3.83 0.38
N GLY A 81 8.07 -4.01 -0.14
CA GLY A 81 8.46 -5.26 -0.80
C GLY A 81 8.34 -6.47 0.13
N TYR A 82 8.79 -6.32 1.37
CA TYR A 82 8.67 -7.38 2.38
C TYR A 82 7.18 -7.69 2.66
N GLU A 83 6.36 -6.66 2.84
CA GLU A 83 4.94 -6.82 3.12
C GLU A 83 4.22 -7.54 1.97
N LEU A 84 4.56 -7.21 0.73
CA LEU A 84 3.96 -7.86 -0.44
C LEU A 84 4.31 -9.34 -0.48
N ALA A 85 5.57 -9.70 -0.25
CA ALA A 85 5.99 -11.11 -0.23
C ALA A 85 5.30 -11.87 0.91
N TYR A 86 5.19 -11.25 2.07
CA TYR A 86 4.52 -11.86 3.22
C TYR A 86 3.03 -12.09 2.93
N ALA A 87 2.37 -11.09 2.35
CA ALA A 87 0.95 -11.19 1.98
C ALA A 87 0.70 -12.27 0.94
N GLU A 88 1.60 -12.42 -0.03
CA GLU A 88 1.53 -13.50 -1.01
C GLU A 88 1.60 -14.86 -0.32
N LYS A 89 2.50 -15.01 0.63
CA LYS A 89 2.64 -16.24 1.41
C LYS A 89 1.38 -16.56 2.22
N LEU A 90 0.64 -15.52 2.63
CA LEU A 90 -0.63 -15.67 3.32
C LEU A 90 -1.81 -15.88 2.36
N ASN A 91 -1.56 -15.93 1.06
CA ASN A 91 -2.57 -16.08 0.00
C ASN A 91 -3.59 -14.93 -0.01
N LYS A 92 -3.18 -13.73 0.36
CA LYS A 92 -4.06 -12.55 0.30
C LYS A 92 -4.17 -12.05 -1.14
N PRO A 93 -5.34 -11.59 -1.60
CA PRO A 93 -5.42 -10.85 -2.86
C PRO A 93 -4.58 -9.59 -2.77
N ILE A 94 -3.78 -9.31 -3.79
CA ILE A 94 -2.85 -8.17 -3.80
C ILE A 94 -3.00 -7.40 -5.10
N HIS A 95 -3.28 -6.09 -4.97
CA HIS A 95 -3.31 -5.16 -6.09
C HIS A 95 -2.18 -4.16 -5.93
N VAL A 96 -1.31 -4.07 -6.93
CA VAL A 96 -0.17 -3.15 -6.93
C VAL A 96 -0.45 -2.03 -7.91
N PHE A 97 -0.41 -0.79 -7.41
CA PHE A 97 -0.60 0.42 -8.21
C PHE A 97 0.72 1.13 -8.41
N TYR A 98 0.91 1.70 -9.58
CA TYR A 98 2.11 2.48 -9.87
C TYR A 98 1.83 3.50 -10.97
N LYS A 99 2.53 4.64 -10.90
CA LYS A 99 2.45 5.66 -11.95
C LYS A 99 3.06 5.10 -13.23
N LYS A 100 2.49 5.45 -14.39
CA LYS A 100 2.90 4.89 -15.69
C LYS A 100 4.38 5.01 -15.98
N ASP A 101 5.04 6.08 -15.52
CA ASP A 101 6.45 6.32 -15.73
C ASP A 101 7.35 5.78 -14.61
N ALA A 102 6.77 5.16 -13.60
CA ALA A 102 7.54 4.60 -12.49
C ALA A 102 8.27 3.33 -12.92
N ASN A 103 9.44 3.13 -12.35
CA ASN A 103 10.27 1.96 -12.61
C ASN A 103 10.10 0.93 -11.50
N LEU A 104 9.19 -0.01 -11.71
CA LEU A 104 8.94 -1.07 -10.74
C LEU A 104 10.11 -2.05 -10.65
N SER A 105 10.38 -2.53 -9.43
CA SER A 105 11.31 -3.65 -9.25
C SER A 105 10.85 -4.87 -10.05
N ALA A 106 11.78 -5.55 -10.68
CA ALA A 106 11.49 -6.79 -11.41
C ALA A 106 10.84 -7.85 -10.52
N MET A 107 11.15 -7.83 -9.22
CA MET A 107 10.55 -8.76 -8.26
C MET A 107 9.06 -8.53 -8.06
N ILE A 108 8.57 -7.34 -8.42
CA ILE A 108 7.16 -7.01 -8.36
C ILE A 108 6.53 -7.14 -9.75
N SER A 109 7.13 -6.50 -10.76
CA SER A 109 6.56 -6.51 -12.11
C SER A 109 6.59 -7.88 -12.76
N GLY A 110 7.53 -8.74 -12.37
CA GLY A 110 7.64 -10.09 -12.91
C GLY A 110 6.84 -11.15 -12.15
N ASN A 111 6.22 -10.80 -11.03
CA ASN A 111 5.48 -11.76 -10.22
C ASN A 111 4.00 -11.80 -10.65
N LYS A 112 3.60 -12.90 -11.29
CA LYS A 112 2.26 -13.07 -11.82
C LYS A 112 1.18 -13.19 -10.74
N TYR A 113 1.55 -13.38 -9.49
CA TYR A 113 0.60 -13.41 -8.39
C TYR A 113 -0.06 -12.06 -8.18
N PHE A 114 0.71 -10.98 -8.36
CA PHE A 114 0.21 -9.61 -8.14
C PHE A 114 -0.64 -9.14 -9.32
N GLU A 115 -1.74 -8.47 -9.03
CA GLU A 115 -2.50 -7.75 -10.04
C GLU A 115 -1.93 -6.34 -10.15
N LEU A 116 -1.32 -6.02 -11.29
CA LEU A 116 -0.63 -4.76 -11.52
C LEU A 116 -1.55 -3.76 -12.22
N HIS A 117 -1.60 -2.53 -11.71
CA HIS A 117 -2.42 -1.46 -12.27
C HIS A 117 -1.59 -0.20 -12.42
N SER A 118 -1.30 0.20 -13.67
CA SER A 118 -0.67 1.49 -13.91
C SER A 118 -1.73 2.58 -14.00
N TYR A 119 -1.39 3.80 -13.63
CA TYR A 119 -2.30 4.94 -13.73
C TYR A 119 -1.54 6.19 -14.16
N ALA A 120 -2.23 7.04 -14.94
CA ALA A 120 -1.66 8.28 -15.45
C ALA A 120 -1.96 9.48 -14.54
N ASN A 121 -3.09 9.42 -13.83
CA ASN A 121 -3.53 10.50 -12.97
C ASN A 121 -4.39 9.95 -11.81
N LYS A 122 -4.72 10.82 -10.87
CA LYS A 122 -5.47 10.47 -9.68
C LYS A 122 -6.88 9.95 -10.00
N GLU A 123 -7.54 10.53 -10.98
CA GLU A 123 -8.89 10.13 -11.38
C GLU A 123 -8.90 8.69 -11.89
N GLU A 124 -7.90 8.32 -12.67
CA GLU A 124 -7.75 6.95 -13.17
C GLU A 124 -7.48 5.97 -12.02
N LEU A 125 -6.63 6.36 -11.08
CA LEU A 125 -6.35 5.54 -9.88
C LEU A 125 -7.62 5.27 -9.09
N PHE A 126 -8.42 6.30 -8.82
CA PHE A 126 -9.67 6.15 -8.07
C PHE A 126 -10.69 5.30 -8.81
N SER A 127 -10.77 5.45 -10.14
CA SER A 127 -11.66 4.64 -10.95
C SER A 127 -11.33 3.15 -10.86
N ILE A 128 -10.03 2.81 -10.90
CA ILE A 128 -9.61 1.42 -10.77
C ILE A 128 -9.95 0.89 -9.37
N ILE A 129 -9.63 1.65 -8.33
CA ILE A 129 -9.92 1.24 -6.95
C ILE A 129 -11.42 1.01 -6.77
N GLU A 130 -12.25 1.90 -7.28
CA GLU A 130 -13.70 1.77 -7.18
C GLU A 130 -14.19 0.47 -7.81
N SER A 131 -13.58 0.03 -8.91
CA SER A 131 -13.96 -1.20 -9.59
C SER A 131 -13.60 -2.47 -8.82
N LEU A 132 -12.71 -2.38 -7.84
CA LEU A 132 -12.26 -3.53 -7.05
C LEU A 132 -13.19 -3.87 -5.88
N PHE A 133 -14.07 -2.94 -5.49
CA PHE A 133 -14.91 -3.10 -4.28
C PHE A 133 -16.39 -2.91 -4.53
#